data_48eab1ef298e453233ecadb460603951
#
_entry.id   48eab1ef298e453233ecadb460603951
#
_cell.length_a   1.000
_cell.length_b   1.000
_cell.length_c   1.000
_cell.angle_alpha   90.00
_cell.angle_beta   90.00
_cell.angle_gamma   90.00
#
_symmetry.space_group_name_H-M   'P 1'
#
loop_
_entity.id
_entity.type
_entity.pdbx_description
1 polymer ?
#
loop_
_entity_poly.entity_id
_entity_poly.type
_entity_poly.pdbx_seq_one_letter_code
_entity_poly.pdbx_strand_id
1 'polypeptide(L)'
;MSSRQFQLVVAAIGAAFIATVYVPDLGAGFVKDDSLWILTAAAALHRPASFFTVDSSGFFFRPLVTASFAFDYLLHGVTARAYGFTNLALGLGCVAAIVILFRELGVSAAAAAVGALAWAVNPHGIGMALLWISGRTSLLMTLGSTFSIVAFLRGQRAIGAALLLCAMCAKEDAVAVPVIAFACAYAVGRTARRDLRHLLASAAWMTAAETVYFVLRLRTSAMTPATAPSYYQLLSNPWAIAINGVSYLDRAGTGAALIVCVAAIIYRTRPALTKAARRGLVVAALWFAAGLAITVRIPVRSDLYAVFPSIGAAMACALAIDAFRAGSKNAAAGDRILAYASAALLLLVPVYRTRDARFSEPARLSARMQGTIAADLGTLPEAGVVVLQDAATRFATFGDAFDGMAGSALQLFTGRPLTAEIVPAEEQAPRPGETARYRLAGGQIQRVH
;
A
#
# COMPACT_ATOMS: atom_id res chain seq x y z
N MET A 1 29.13 6.73 -18.46
CA MET A 1 28.65 6.47 -17.07
C MET A 1 28.78 4.97 -16.82
N SER A 2 29.39 4.55 -15.72
CA SER A 2 29.44 3.14 -15.34
C SER A 2 28.05 2.65 -14.87
N SER A 3 27.82 1.33 -14.89
CA SER A 3 26.57 0.73 -14.40
C SER A 3 26.28 1.12 -12.94
N ARG A 4 27.32 1.20 -12.09
CA ARG A 4 27.18 1.62 -10.68
C ARG A 4 26.78 3.10 -10.56
N GLN A 5 27.38 3.97 -11.37
CA GLN A 5 27.01 5.39 -11.40
C GLN A 5 25.55 5.57 -11.83
N PHE A 6 25.11 4.83 -12.87
CA PHE A 6 23.71 4.85 -13.30
C PHE A 6 22.75 4.47 -12.17
N GLN A 7 23.02 3.36 -11.47
CA GLN A 7 22.20 2.93 -10.34
C GLN A 7 22.12 3.98 -9.23
N LEU A 8 23.25 4.59 -8.87
CA LEU A 8 23.29 5.63 -7.84
C LEU A 8 22.48 6.86 -8.26
N VAL A 9 22.57 7.28 -9.53
CA VAL A 9 21.78 8.40 -10.05
C VAL A 9 20.28 8.08 -10.00
N VAL A 10 19.86 6.91 -10.48
CA VAL A 10 18.44 6.48 -10.45
C VAL A 10 17.93 6.40 -9.01
N ALA A 11 18.73 5.84 -8.09
CA ALA A 11 18.38 5.77 -6.67
C ALA A 11 18.27 7.16 -6.04
N ALA A 12 19.20 8.07 -6.34
CA ALA A 12 19.16 9.46 -5.86
C ALA A 12 17.92 10.21 -6.36
N ILE A 13 17.55 10.03 -7.64
CA ILE A 13 16.32 10.60 -8.20
C ILE A 13 15.09 10.04 -7.49
N GLY A 14 15.02 8.73 -7.27
CA GLY A 14 13.93 8.11 -6.53
C GLY A 14 13.82 8.63 -5.09
N ALA A 15 14.96 8.76 -4.40
CA ALA A 15 15.01 9.32 -3.05
C ALA A 15 14.57 10.79 -3.02
N ALA A 16 15.05 11.61 -3.97
CA ALA A 16 14.63 13.01 -4.10
C ALA A 16 13.15 13.14 -4.41
N PHE A 17 12.61 12.28 -5.29
CA PHE A 17 11.18 12.24 -5.58
C PHE A 17 10.35 11.90 -4.34
N ILE A 18 10.67 10.83 -3.62
CA ILE A 18 9.99 10.44 -2.39
C ILE A 18 10.07 11.55 -1.34
N ALA A 19 11.25 12.15 -1.18
CA ALA A 19 11.46 13.23 -0.22
C ALA A 19 10.63 14.48 -0.54
N THR A 20 10.50 14.84 -1.80
CA THR A 20 9.78 16.06 -2.20
C THR A 20 8.26 15.85 -2.34
N VAL A 21 7.82 14.66 -2.74
CA VAL A 21 6.39 14.36 -2.92
C VAL A 21 5.73 13.99 -1.60
N TYR A 22 6.30 13.04 -0.86
CA TYR A 22 5.59 12.39 0.25
C TYR A 22 6.02 12.87 1.65
N VAL A 23 7.32 13.14 1.87
CA VAL A 23 7.81 13.48 3.22
C VAL A 23 7.13 14.70 3.85
N PRO A 24 6.76 15.76 3.12
CA PRO A 24 6.07 16.90 3.72
C PRO A 24 4.71 16.54 4.37
N ASP A 25 4.02 15.54 3.81
CA ASP A 25 2.65 15.17 4.18
C ASP A 25 2.55 13.83 4.93
N LEU A 26 3.70 13.17 5.19
CA LEU A 26 3.72 11.92 5.96
C LEU A 26 3.13 12.12 7.36
N GLY A 27 2.13 11.30 7.71
CA GLY A 27 1.49 11.36 9.01
C GLY A 27 0.97 12.75 9.35
N ALA A 28 0.38 13.46 8.40
CA ALA A 28 -0.19 14.78 8.61
C ALA A 28 -1.36 14.77 9.61
N GLY A 29 -1.99 13.61 9.85
CA GLY A 29 -3.05 13.37 10.81
C GLY A 29 -3.60 11.96 10.64
N PHE A 30 -4.40 11.51 11.60
CA PHE A 30 -5.10 10.22 11.54
C PHE A 30 -6.42 10.38 10.79
N VAL A 31 -6.66 9.53 9.79
CA VAL A 31 -7.88 9.58 8.98
C VAL A 31 -8.56 8.23 8.90
N LYS A 32 -9.87 8.25 8.66
CA LYS A 32 -10.68 7.04 8.43
C LYS A 32 -10.49 6.03 9.56
N ASP A 33 -10.07 4.81 9.22
CA ASP A 33 -9.87 3.71 10.15
C ASP A 33 -8.55 3.74 10.94
N ASP A 34 -7.69 4.75 10.76
CA ASP A 34 -6.43 4.87 11.50
C ASP A 34 -6.66 4.86 13.01
N SER A 35 -7.64 5.65 13.49
CA SER A 35 -7.99 5.72 14.92
C SER A 35 -8.46 4.37 15.46
N LEU A 36 -9.22 3.63 14.67
CA LEU A 36 -9.72 2.31 15.01
C LEU A 36 -8.58 1.30 15.19
N TRP A 37 -7.60 1.29 14.27
CA TRP A 37 -6.41 0.46 14.39
C TRP A 37 -5.59 0.79 15.62
N ILE A 38 -5.43 2.08 15.96
CA ILE A 38 -4.67 2.50 17.15
C ILE A 38 -5.39 2.08 18.43
N LEU A 39 -6.70 2.28 18.53
CA LEU A 39 -7.49 1.85 19.68
C LEU A 39 -7.46 0.33 19.85
N THR A 40 -7.58 -0.43 18.75
CA THR A 40 -7.42 -1.89 18.74
C THR A 40 -6.04 -2.30 19.25
N ALA A 41 -5.00 -1.64 18.76
CA ALA A 41 -3.62 -1.93 19.13
C ALA A 41 -3.35 -1.59 20.60
N ALA A 42 -3.82 -0.44 21.10
CA ALA A 42 -3.72 -0.05 22.50
C ALA A 42 -4.43 -1.07 23.42
N ALA A 43 -5.63 -1.52 23.06
CA ALA A 43 -6.36 -2.56 23.82
C ALA A 43 -5.61 -3.90 23.79
N ALA A 44 -4.98 -4.26 22.67
CA ALA A 44 -4.22 -5.51 22.52
C ALA A 44 -2.97 -5.56 23.41
N LEU A 45 -2.35 -4.43 23.70
CA LEU A 45 -1.23 -4.35 24.65
C LEU A 45 -1.61 -4.78 26.06
N HIS A 46 -2.84 -4.52 26.48
CA HIS A 46 -3.38 -4.95 27.78
C HIS A 46 -3.96 -6.37 27.76
N ARG A 47 -4.26 -6.90 26.57
CA ARG A 47 -4.87 -8.24 26.37
C ARG A 47 -4.20 -8.93 25.17
N PRO A 48 -3.01 -9.53 25.32
CA PRO A 48 -2.23 -10.07 24.19
C PRO A 48 -2.97 -11.07 23.29
N ALA A 49 -3.95 -11.82 23.83
CA ALA A 49 -4.77 -12.72 23.04
C ALA A 49 -5.58 -11.98 21.95
N SER A 50 -5.91 -10.71 22.13
CA SER A 50 -6.65 -9.91 21.15
C SER A 50 -5.85 -9.53 19.91
N PHE A 51 -4.52 -9.71 19.89
CA PHE A 51 -3.77 -9.65 18.62
C PHE A 51 -4.27 -10.67 17.59
N PHE A 52 -4.82 -11.79 18.06
CA PHE A 52 -5.31 -12.88 17.22
C PHE A 52 -6.84 -12.88 17.08
N THR A 53 -7.48 -11.77 17.33
CA THR A 53 -8.90 -11.55 17.06
C THR A 53 -9.09 -10.69 15.80
N VAL A 54 -10.34 -10.41 15.44
CA VAL A 54 -10.64 -9.40 14.41
C VAL A 54 -10.31 -8.01 14.94
N ASP A 55 -10.11 -7.08 14.03
CA ASP A 55 -9.99 -5.66 14.34
C ASP A 55 -11.28 -5.10 14.99
N SER A 56 -11.21 -3.88 15.49
CA SER A 56 -12.38 -3.27 16.16
C SER A 56 -13.52 -2.97 15.19
N SER A 57 -13.32 -3.02 13.86
CA SER A 57 -14.40 -2.98 12.88
C SER A 57 -15.18 -4.29 12.81
N GLY A 58 -14.62 -5.38 13.32
CA GLY A 58 -15.20 -6.72 13.23
C GLY A 58 -15.03 -7.39 11.87
N PHE A 59 -14.26 -6.78 10.95
CA PHE A 59 -14.17 -7.26 9.56
C PHE A 59 -12.90 -8.03 9.24
N PHE A 60 -11.74 -7.60 9.75
CA PHE A 60 -10.46 -8.11 9.27
C PHE A 60 -9.68 -8.85 10.36
N PHE A 61 -9.11 -10.00 9.98
CA PHE A 61 -8.14 -10.73 10.80
C PHE A 61 -6.73 -10.38 10.30
N ARG A 62 -6.08 -9.38 10.90
CA ARG A 62 -4.78 -8.84 10.48
C ARG A 62 -3.83 -8.64 11.66
N PRO A 63 -3.43 -9.70 12.35
CA PRO A 63 -2.64 -9.61 13.58
C PRO A 63 -1.30 -8.86 13.39
N LEU A 64 -0.64 -8.96 12.24
CA LEU A 64 0.61 -8.24 11.99
C LEU A 64 0.38 -6.72 11.87
N VAL A 65 -0.75 -6.30 11.33
CA VAL A 65 -1.13 -4.88 11.26
C VAL A 65 -1.34 -4.35 12.67
N THR A 66 -2.17 -5.03 13.48
CA THR A 66 -2.38 -4.67 14.88
C THR A 66 -1.06 -4.58 15.66
N ALA A 67 -0.16 -5.56 15.48
CA ALA A 67 1.17 -5.54 16.13
C ALA A 67 2.03 -4.34 15.66
N SER A 68 1.99 -3.99 14.37
CA SER A 68 2.70 -2.83 13.83
C SER A 68 2.16 -1.51 14.39
N PHE A 69 0.85 -1.38 14.56
CA PHE A 69 0.25 -0.21 15.22
C PHE A 69 0.56 -0.17 16.72
N ALA A 70 0.58 -1.34 17.39
CA ALA A 70 0.94 -1.44 18.82
C ALA A 70 2.39 -1.01 19.04
N PHE A 71 3.31 -1.37 18.16
CA PHE A 71 4.69 -0.94 18.21
C PHE A 71 4.81 0.59 18.11
N ASP A 72 4.15 1.21 17.12
CA ASP A 72 4.16 2.67 16.99
C ASP A 72 3.50 3.35 18.20
N TYR A 73 2.38 2.80 18.69
CA TYR A 73 1.68 3.36 19.85
C TYR A 73 2.53 3.32 21.12
N LEU A 74 3.25 2.24 21.36
CA LEU A 74 4.17 2.13 22.50
C LEU A 74 5.30 3.15 22.46
N LEU A 75 5.82 3.44 21.26
CA LEU A 75 6.95 4.36 21.10
C LEU A 75 6.53 5.82 21.01
N HIS A 76 5.37 6.11 20.45
CA HIS A 76 5.01 7.45 19.99
C HIS A 76 3.61 7.92 20.41
N GLY A 77 2.85 7.07 21.11
CA GLY A 77 1.47 7.39 21.50
C GLY A 77 0.60 7.76 20.29
N VAL A 78 -0.01 8.92 20.33
CA VAL A 78 -0.89 9.46 19.28
C VAL A 78 -0.21 10.51 18.38
N THR A 79 1.08 10.34 18.11
CA THR A 79 1.85 11.24 17.24
C THR A 79 1.84 10.75 15.81
N ALA A 80 0.88 11.19 14.99
CA ALA A 80 0.64 10.71 13.62
C ALA A 80 1.89 10.72 12.71
N ARG A 81 2.75 11.74 12.87
CA ARG A 81 3.99 11.89 12.10
C ARG A 81 4.92 10.67 12.21
N ALA A 82 5.02 10.07 13.37
CA ALA A 82 5.87 8.90 13.61
C ALA A 82 5.35 7.68 12.84
N TYR A 83 4.04 7.47 12.83
CA TYR A 83 3.40 6.40 12.03
C TYR A 83 3.63 6.58 10.53
N GLY A 84 3.65 7.82 10.05
CA GLY A 84 4.01 8.13 8.67
C GLY A 84 5.46 7.73 8.34
N PHE A 85 6.41 7.94 9.25
CA PHE A 85 7.79 7.48 9.07
C PHE A 85 7.91 5.94 9.07
N THR A 86 7.11 5.23 9.85
CA THR A 86 7.03 3.77 9.77
C THR A 86 6.55 3.33 8.37
N ASN A 87 5.53 3.98 7.81
CA ASN A 87 5.09 3.69 6.44
C ASN A 87 6.18 3.97 5.41
N LEU A 88 6.93 5.07 5.57
CA LEU A 88 8.06 5.38 4.70
C LEU A 88 9.14 4.29 4.77
N ALA A 89 9.51 3.85 5.97
CA ALA A 89 10.50 2.78 6.16
C ALA A 89 10.04 1.46 5.49
N LEU A 90 8.75 1.10 5.64
CA LEU A 90 8.16 -0.05 4.96
C LEU A 90 8.17 0.10 3.43
N GLY A 91 7.84 1.30 2.91
CA GLY A 91 7.90 1.59 1.49
C GLY A 91 9.30 1.47 0.90
N LEU A 92 10.31 2.01 1.59
CA LEU A 92 11.72 1.85 1.22
C LEU A 92 12.18 0.40 1.30
N GLY A 93 11.70 -0.35 2.29
CA GLY A 93 11.90 -1.80 2.40
C GLY A 93 11.32 -2.55 1.19
N CYS A 94 10.12 -2.16 0.72
CA CYS A 94 9.51 -2.72 -0.50
C CYS A 94 10.38 -2.44 -1.75
N VAL A 95 10.89 -1.21 -1.91
CA VAL A 95 11.79 -0.86 -3.02
C VAL A 95 13.04 -1.75 -3.00
N ALA A 96 13.68 -1.91 -1.84
CA ALA A 96 14.84 -2.79 -1.68
C ALA A 96 14.50 -4.26 -2.01
N ALA A 97 13.37 -4.77 -1.51
CA ALA A 97 12.91 -6.13 -1.77
C ALA A 97 12.66 -6.37 -3.28
N ILE A 98 12.08 -5.40 -3.99
CA ILE A 98 11.84 -5.44 -5.43
C ILE A 98 13.16 -5.50 -6.21
N VAL A 99 14.15 -4.66 -5.84
CA VAL A 99 15.49 -4.73 -6.46
C VAL A 99 16.10 -6.10 -6.25
N ILE A 100 16.08 -6.65 -5.03
CA ILE A 100 16.61 -7.97 -4.71
C ILE A 100 15.89 -9.04 -5.55
N LEU A 101 14.58 -9.03 -5.60
CA LEU A 101 13.78 -9.96 -6.39
C LEU A 101 14.17 -9.94 -7.87
N PHE A 102 14.26 -8.74 -8.47
CA PHE A 102 14.60 -8.61 -9.90
C PHE A 102 16.03 -9.12 -10.16
N ARG A 103 16.94 -8.91 -9.21
CA ARG A 103 18.30 -9.50 -9.30
C ARG A 103 18.28 -11.02 -9.23
N GLU A 104 17.46 -11.64 -8.37
CA GLU A 104 17.26 -13.10 -8.32
C GLU A 104 16.66 -13.67 -9.62
N LEU A 105 15.85 -12.88 -10.31
CA LEU A 105 15.28 -13.22 -11.62
C LEU A 105 16.25 -13.01 -12.79
N GLY A 106 17.50 -12.59 -12.52
CA GLY A 106 18.55 -12.40 -13.54
C GLY A 106 18.46 -11.07 -14.28
N VAL A 107 17.63 -10.12 -13.82
CA VAL A 107 17.58 -8.75 -14.36
C VAL A 107 18.88 -8.03 -14.01
N SER A 108 19.44 -7.23 -14.92
CA SER A 108 20.65 -6.44 -14.63
C SER A 108 20.39 -5.43 -13.51
N ALA A 109 21.43 -5.05 -12.79
CA ALA A 109 21.29 -4.13 -11.67
C ALA A 109 20.76 -2.75 -12.09
N ALA A 110 21.14 -2.28 -13.29
CA ALA A 110 20.65 -1.04 -13.86
C ALA A 110 19.14 -1.11 -14.16
N ALA A 111 18.69 -2.17 -14.82
CA ALA A 111 17.28 -2.36 -15.15
C ALA A 111 16.43 -2.62 -13.89
N ALA A 112 16.97 -3.36 -12.91
CA ALA A 112 16.30 -3.56 -11.61
C ALA A 112 16.08 -2.23 -10.87
N ALA A 113 17.06 -1.32 -10.91
CA ALA A 113 16.90 0.01 -10.32
C ALA A 113 15.80 0.83 -11.02
N VAL A 114 15.73 0.80 -12.37
CA VAL A 114 14.67 1.49 -13.13
C VAL A 114 13.30 0.86 -12.86
N GLY A 115 13.20 -0.47 -12.81
CA GLY A 115 11.95 -1.15 -12.47
C GLY A 115 11.47 -0.81 -11.05
N ALA A 116 12.38 -0.79 -10.07
CA ALA A 116 12.04 -0.40 -8.71
C ALA A 116 11.63 1.08 -8.62
N LEU A 117 12.29 1.98 -9.38
CA LEU A 117 11.86 3.37 -9.54
C LEU A 117 10.46 3.43 -10.14
N ALA A 118 10.18 2.68 -11.21
CA ALA A 118 8.87 2.65 -11.85
C ALA A 118 7.75 2.25 -10.86
N TRP A 119 8.04 1.33 -9.93
CA TRP A 119 7.13 0.98 -8.85
C TRP A 119 6.98 2.13 -7.84
N ALA A 120 8.08 2.73 -7.40
CA ALA A 120 8.10 3.78 -6.38
C ALA A 120 7.45 5.10 -6.84
N VAL A 121 7.52 5.40 -8.14
CA VAL A 121 6.89 6.59 -8.73
C VAL A 121 5.53 6.28 -9.36
N ASN A 122 4.99 5.08 -9.17
CA ASN A 122 3.65 4.78 -9.68
C ASN A 122 2.63 5.74 -9.04
N PRO A 123 1.92 6.55 -9.85
CA PRO A 123 0.98 7.53 -9.31
C PRO A 123 -0.20 6.92 -8.55
N HIS A 124 -0.44 5.63 -8.71
CA HIS A 124 -1.50 4.91 -8.02
C HIS A 124 -0.90 3.90 -7.03
N GLY A 125 -1.41 3.87 -5.85
CA GLY A 125 -1.05 2.91 -4.81
C GLY A 125 -0.03 3.44 -3.83
N ILE A 126 1.19 3.79 -4.26
CA ILE A 126 2.28 4.18 -3.35
C ILE A 126 1.94 5.45 -2.58
N GLY A 127 1.43 6.50 -3.23
CA GLY A 127 1.01 7.72 -2.54
C GLY A 127 -0.02 7.42 -1.44
N MET A 128 -1.06 6.65 -1.76
CA MET A 128 -2.06 6.24 -0.78
C MET A 128 -1.45 5.38 0.34
N ALA A 129 -0.57 4.44 0.01
CA ALA A 129 0.04 3.54 0.99
C ALA A 129 1.01 4.25 1.96
N LEU A 130 1.64 5.36 1.53
CA LEU A 130 2.53 6.15 2.36
C LEU A 130 1.80 7.21 3.17
N LEU A 131 0.83 7.92 2.56
CA LEU A 131 0.17 9.08 3.16
C LEU A 131 -1.00 8.69 4.08
N TRP A 132 -1.71 7.62 3.77
CA TRP A 132 -2.70 7.05 4.67
C TRP A 132 -2.03 6.02 5.60
N ILE A 133 -2.10 6.26 6.89
CA ILE A 133 -1.36 5.46 7.89
C ILE A 133 -1.78 3.98 7.82
N SER A 134 -3.06 3.67 7.69
CA SER A 134 -3.58 2.29 7.51
C SER A 134 -3.17 1.66 6.18
N GLY A 135 -2.62 2.45 5.24
CA GLY A 135 -2.02 1.93 4.00
C GLY A 135 -0.85 0.98 4.24
N ARG A 136 -0.28 0.96 5.46
CA ARG A 136 0.75 -0.01 5.89
C ARG A 136 0.32 -1.46 5.73
N THR A 137 -0.97 -1.76 5.73
CA THR A 137 -1.50 -3.10 5.45
C THR A 137 -0.96 -3.63 4.12
N SER A 138 -1.00 -2.81 3.08
CA SER A 138 -0.49 -3.17 1.75
C SER A 138 1.04 -3.16 1.67
N LEU A 139 1.72 -2.28 2.42
CA LEU A 139 3.19 -2.25 2.48
C LEU A 139 3.75 -3.48 3.19
N LEU A 140 3.22 -3.84 4.36
CA LEU A 140 3.62 -5.04 5.11
C LEU A 140 3.41 -6.31 4.28
N MET A 141 2.24 -6.43 3.66
CA MET A 141 1.92 -7.56 2.78
C MET A 141 2.88 -7.62 1.60
N THR A 142 3.12 -6.51 0.91
CA THR A 142 4.02 -6.44 -0.25
C THR A 142 5.45 -6.80 0.12
N LEU A 143 5.95 -6.28 1.24
CA LEU A 143 7.28 -6.55 1.76
C LEU A 143 7.46 -8.04 2.10
N GLY A 144 6.54 -8.59 2.91
CA GLY A 144 6.55 -9.99 3.32
C GLY A 144 6.41 -10.94 2.12
N SER A 145 5.49 -10.65 1.21
CA SER A 145 5.28 -11.43 -0.02
C SER A 145 6.52 -11.44 -0.92
N THR A 146 7.13 -10.29 -1.16
CA THR A 146 8.31 -10.17 -2.02
C THR A 146 9.49 -10.93 -1.43
N PHE A 147 9.77 -10.79 -0.13
CA PHE A 147 10.83 -11.54 0.53
C PHE A 147 10.51 -13.03 0.67
N SER A 148 9.22 -13.42 0.81
CA SER A 148 8.82 -14.83 0.76
C SER A 148 9.19 -15.47 -0.58
N ILE A 149 8.92 -14.77 -1.71
CA ILE A 149 9.30 -15.24 -3.05
C ILE A 149 10.83 -15.34 -3.19
N VAL A 150 11.57 -14.34 -2.71
CA VAL A 150 13.04 -14.38 -2.72
C VAL A 150 13.57 -15.58 -1.91
N ALA A 151 13.04 -15.82 -0.72
CA ALA A 151 13.40 -16.96 0.12
C ALA A 151 13.07 -18.29 -0.57
N PHE A 152 11.90 -18.39 -1.23
CA PHE A 152 11.52 -19.54 -2.04
C PHE A 152 12.54 -19.80 -3.16
N LEU A 153 12.91 -18.77 -3.92
CA LEU A 153 13.90 -18.88 -5.00
C LEU A 153 15.29 -19.32 -4.48
N ARG A 154 15.64 -18.94 -3.25
CA ARG A 154 16.89 -19.34 -2.58
C ARG A 154 16.81 -20.72 -1.91
N GLY A 155 15.64 -21.37 -1.93
CA GLY A 155 15.44 -22.68 -1.27
C GLY A 155 15.31 -22.61 0.25
N GLN A 156 15.12 -21.40 0.83
CA GLN A 156 14.96 -21.13 2.26
C GLN A 156 13.49 -21.36 2.69
N ARG A 157 13.06 -22.62 2.75
CA ARG A 157 11.66 -23.04 2.88
C ARG A 157 10.96 -22.47 4.11
N ALA A 158 11.55 -22.63 5.29
CA ALA A 158 10.96 -22.17 6.55
C ALA A 158 10.84 -20.64 6.59
N ILE A 159 11.87 -19.93 6.12
CA ILE A 159 11.87 -18.48 6.04
C ILE A 159 10.80 -18.00 5.05
N GLY A 160 10.71 -18.63 3.87
CA GLY A 160 9.70 -18.31 2.88
C GLY A 160 8.27 -18.50 3.42
N ALA A 161 8.02 -19.61 4.10
CA ALA A 161 6.73 -19.90 4.73
C ALA A 161 6.39 -18.92 5.86
N ALA A 162 7.35 -18.59 6.73
CA ALA A 162 7.16 -17.62 7.81
C ALA A 162 6.84 -16.22 7.27
N LEU A 163 7.57 -15.78 6.23
CA LEU A 163 7.32 -14.48 5.58
C LEU A 163 5.97 -14.44 4.87
N LEU A 164 5.53 -15.56 4.26
CA LEU A 164 4.20 -15.67 3.69
C LEU A 164 3.12 -15.56 4.77
N LEU A 165 3.27 -16.29 5.88
CA LEU A 165 2.35 -16.21 7.01
C LEU A 165 2.26 -14.76 7.53
N CYS A 166 3.39 -14.08 7.71
CA CYS A 166 3.42 -12.66 8.07
C CYS A 166 2.68 -11.79 7.05
N ALA A 167 2.91 -12.02 5.75
CA ALA A 167 2.23 -11.27 4.68
C ALA A 167 0.71 -11.47 4.72
N MET A 168 0.23 -12.71 4.91
CA MET A 168 -1.19 -13.01 5.06
C MET A 168 -1.78 -12.40 6.34
N CYS A 169 -1.02 -12.39 7.44
CA CYS A 169 -1.39 -11.68 8.68
C CYS A 169 -1.42 -10.15 8.53
N ALA A 170 -0.94 -9.61 7.41
CA ALA A 170 -1.10 -8.20 7.06
C ALA A 170 -2.27 -7.97 6.09
N LYS A 171 -2.42 -8.83 5.07
CA LYS A 171 -3.51 -8.74 4.10
C LYS A 171 -3.71 -10.04 3.32
N GLU A 172 -4.96 -10.40 3.09
CA GLU A 172 -5.38 -11.67 2.49
C GLU A 172 -4.91 -11.84 1.03
N ASP A 173 -4.62 -10.76 0.32
CA ASP A 173 -4.15 -10.79 -1.08
C ASP A 173 -2.84 -11.59 -1.24
N ALA A 174 -2.08 -11.80 -0.15
CA ALA A 174 -0.86 -12.61 -0.15
C ALA A 174 -1.10 -14.09 -0.49
N VAL A 175 -2.34 -14.57 -0.51
CA VAL A 175 -2.69 -15.95 -0.96
C VAL A 175 -2.24 -16.23 -2.40
N ALA A 176 -1.97 -15.21 -3.21
CA ALA A 176 -1.45 -15.36 -4.57
C ALA A 176 0.07 -15.73 -4.61
N VAL A 177 0.78 -15.56 -3.49
CA VAL A 177 2.26 -15.67 -3.44
C VAL A 177 2.80 -17.01 -3.88
N PRO A 178 2.26 -18.19 -3.48
CA PRO A 178 2.79 -19.48 -3.94
C PRO A 178 2.75 -19.61 -5.46
N VAL A 179 1.65 -19.22 -6.10
CA VAL A 179 1.50 -19.24 -7.56
C VAL A 179 2.55 -18.37 -8.23
N ILE A 180 2.75 -17.15 -7.72
CA ILE A 180 3.74 -16.20 -8.23
C ILE A 180 5.17 -16.74 -8.02
N ALA A 181 5.46 -17.34 -6.87
CA ALA A 181 6.77 -17.92 -6.56
C ALA A 181 7.13 -19.04 -7.53
N PHE A 182 6.17 -19.92 -7.86
CA PHE A 182 6.36 -20.96 -8.88
C PHE A 182 6.61 -20.38 -10.27
N ALA A 183 5.86 -19.36 -10.66
CA ALA A 183 6.06 -18.66 -11.92
C ALA A 183 7.47 -18.03 -11.99
N CYS A 184 7.94 -17.43 -10.91
CA CYS A 184 9.31 -16.91 -10.80
C CYS A 184 10.36 -18.00 -10.95
N ALA A 185 10.19 -19.16 -10.27
CA ALA A 185 11.09 -20.30 -10.41
C ALA A 185 11.15 -20.86 -11.85
N TYR A 186 10.01 -20.87 -12.53
CA TYR A 186 9.93 -21.20 -13.95
C TYR A 186 10.75 -20.24 -14.82
N ALA A 187 10.65 -18.93 -14.56
CA ALA A 187 11.40 -17.92 -15.34
C ALA A 187 12.91 -18.11 -15.25
N VAL A 188 13.43 -18.44 -14.05
CA VAL A 188 14.86 -18.67 -13.83
C VAL A 188 15.32 -20.08 -14.22
N GLY A 189 14.44 -20.90 -14.79
CA GLY A 189 14.80 -22.24 -15.29
C GLY A 189 15.01 -23.28 -14.22
N ARG A 190 14.58 -23.07 -12.97
CA ARG A 190 14.71 -24.00 -11.83
C ARG A 190 13.68 -25.14 -11.85
N THR A 191 13.13 -25.47 -13.03
CA THR A 191 12.13 -26.57 -13.19
C THR A 191 12.71 -27.90 -13.68
N ALA A 192 14.03 -28.05 -13.68
CA ALA A 192 14.66 -29.35 -13.97
C ALA A 192 14.28 -30.39 -12.90
N ARG A 193 14.28 -31.71 -13.26
CA ARG A 193 13.79 -32.78 -12.37
C ARG A 193 14.39 -32.80 -10.95
N ARG A 194 15.66 -32.39 -10.79
CA ARG A 194 16.30 -32.29 -9.46
C ARG A 194 15.76 -31.12 -8.65
N ASP A 195 15.45 -30.01 -9.32
CA ASP A 195 14.91 -28.82 -8.67
C ASP A 195 13.42 -28.95 -8.35
N LEU A 196 12.67 -29.79 -9.09
CA LEU A 196 11.22 -29.94 -8.88
C LEU A 196 10.88 -30.47 -7.48
N ARG A 197 11.66 -31.43 -6.94
CA ARG A 197 11.43 -31.93 -5.58
C ARG A 197 11.62 -30.83 -4.53
N HIS A 198 12.63 -30.00 -4.71
CA HIS A 198 12.87 -28.85 -3.83
C HIS A 198 11.77 -27.78 -3.95
N LEU A 199 11.31 -27.54 -5.17
CA LEU A 199 10.19 -26.62 -5.42
C LEU A 199 8.89 -27.10 -4.79
N LEU A 200 8.55 -28.38 -4.97
CA LEU A 200 7.36 -29.01 -4.36
C LEU A 200 7.45 -29.00 -2.83
N ALA A 201 8.59 -29.28 -2.25
CA ALA A 201 8.79 -29.21 -0.82
C ALA A 201 8.65 -27.76 -0.30
N SER A 202 9.15 -26.77 -1.04
CA SER A 202 8.98 -25.36 -0.67
C SER A 202 7.51 -24.90 -0.81
N ALA A 203 6.81 -25.40 -1.83
CA ALA A 203 5.38 -25.16 -1.98
C ALA A 203 4.57 -25.77 -0.83
N ALA A 204 4.91 -27.00 -0.41
CA ALA A 204 4.25 -27.62 0.74
C ALA A 204 4.39 -26.77 2.02
N TRP A 205 5.57 -26.17 2.26
CA TRP A 205 5.77 -25.23 3.36
C TRP A 205 4.93 -23.96 3.22
N MET A 206 4.82 -23.40 2.01
CA MET A 206 3.96 -22.25 1.77
C MET A 206 2.48 -22.57 1.97
N THR A 207 2.01 -23.71 1.44
CA THR A 207 0.64 -24.19 1.65
C THR A 207 0.36 -24.46 3.13
N ALA A 208 1.33 -24.98 3.88
CA ALA A 208 1.18 -25.13 5.32
C ALA A 208 1.00 -23.75 6.02
N ALA A 209 1.77 -22.74 5.63
CA ALA A 209 1.61 -21.37 6.16
C ALA A 209 0.23 -20.78 5.85
N GLU A 210 -0.27 -20.97 4.62
CA GLU A 210 -1.64 -20.56 4.25
C GLU A 210 -2.69 -21.31 5.07
N THR A 211 -2.53 -22.63 5.23
CA THR A 211 -3.42 -23.45 6.04
C THR A 211 -3.48 -22.94 7.48
N VAL A 212 -2.31 -22.65 8.07
CA VAL A 212 -2.25 -22.07 9.44
C VAL A 212 -3.01 -20.76 9.50
N TYR A 213 -2.79 -19.84 8.55
CA TYR A 213 -3.52 -18.58 8.50
C TYR A 213 -5.02 -18.80 8.43
N PHE A 214 -5.51 -19.65 7.50
CA PHE A 214 -6.94 -19.89 7.33
C PHE A 214 -7.56 -20.56 8.55
N VAL A 215 -6.85 -21.52 9.18
CA VAL A 215 -7.32 -22.14 10.43
C VAL A 215 -7.47 -21.12 11.55
N LEU A 216 -6.50 -20.21 11.68
CA LEU A 216 -6.58 -19.13 12.68
C LEU A 216 -7.74 -18.17 12.37
N ARG A 217 -7.85 -17.72 11.10
CA ARG A 217 -8.92 -16.84 10.64
C ARG A 217 -10.30 -17.42 10.83
N LEU A 218 -10.51 -18.70 10.51
CA LEU A 218 -11.81 -19.40 10.67
C LEU A 218 -12.26 -19.54 12.12
N ARG A 219 -11.34 -19.38 13.09
CA ARG A 219 -11.67 -19.34 14.52
C ARG A 219 -12.11 -17.96 14.99
N THR A 220 -12.15 -16.98 14.12
CA THR A 220 -12.55 -15.61 14.42
C THR A 220 -13.86 -15.27 13.71
N SER A 221 -14.47 -14.14 14.08
CA SER A 221 -15.63 -13.55 13.41
C SER A 221 -15.28 -12.74 12.15
N ALA A 222 -14.06 -12.88 11.61
CA ALA A 222 -13.65 -12.13 10.42
C ALA A 222 -14.62 -12.35 9.25
N MET A 223 -14.93 -11.27 8.54
CA MET A 223 -15.92 -11.32 7.46
C MET A 223 -15.56 -12.37 6.40
N THR A 224 -16.59 -13.00 5.90
CA THR A 224 -16.57 -13.90 4.75
C THR A 224 -17.25 -13.21 3.56
N PRO A 225 -17.16 -13.73 2.32
CA PRO A 225 -17.93 -13.18 1.22
C PRO A 225 -19.44 -13.08 1.46
N ALA A 226 -19.99 -13.96 2.32
CA ALA A 226 -21.40 -13.97 2.66
C ALA A 226 -21.77 -12.93 3.74
N THR A 227 -20.87 -12.62 4.67
CA THR A 227 -21.09 -11.67 5.76
C THR A 227 -20.51 -10.28 5.49
N ALA A 228 -19.80 -10.11 4.38
CA ALA A 228 -19.18 -8.86 4.00
C ALA A 228 -20.25 -7.79 3.70
N PRO A 229 -20.01 -6.52 4.06
CA PRO A 229 -20.86 -5.42 3.62
C PRO A 229 -20.89 -5.32 2.10
N SER A 230 -21.94 -4.71 1.54
CA SER A 230 -22.22 -4.69 0.09
C SER A 230 -21.04 -4.25 -0.76
N TYR A 231 -20.25 -3.30 -0.26
CA TYR A 231 -19.06 -2.77 -0.95
C TYR A 231 -17.85 -3.72 -0.95
N TYR A 232 -17.90 -4.82 -0.19
CA TYR A 232 -16.90 -5.90 -0.19
C TYR A 232 -17.44 -7.23 -0.72
N GLN A 233 -18.73 -7.32 -1.06
CA GLN A 233 -19.29 -8.52 -1.69
C GLN A 233 -18.71 -8.71 -3.10
N LEU A 234 -18.39 -9.96 -3.43
CA LEU A 234 -17.73 -10.24 -4.71
C LEU A 234 -18.69 -10.05 -5.88
N LEU A 235 -18.28 -9.27 -6.87
CA LEU A 235 -18.99 -9.10 -8.13
C LEU A 235 -19.13 -10.44 -8.86
N SER A 236 -20.33 -10.73 -9.33
CA SER A 236 -20.64 -11.86 -10.22
C SER A 236 -20.76 -11.45 -11.69
N ASN A 237 -20.98 -10.17 -11.99
CA ASN A 237 -21.11 -9.67 -13.36
C ASN A 237 -19.74 -9.63 -14.05
N PRO A 238 -19.50 -10.43 -15.12
CA PRO A 238 -18.22 -10.48 -15.84
C PRO A 238 -17.82 -9.14 -16.44
N TRP A 239 -18.79 -8.32 -16.87
CA TRP A 239 -18.51 -7.00 -17.43
C TRP A 239 -17.99 -6.02 -16.39
N ALA A 240 -18.58 -6.01 -15.21
CA ALA A 240 -18.08 -5.19 -14.08
C ALA A 240 -16.66 -5.62 -13.66
N ILE A 241 -16.39 -6.92 -13.63
CA ILE A 241 -15.05 -7.47 -13.36
C ILE A 241 -14.05 -7.04 -14.43
N ALA A 242 -14.44 -7.09 -15.71
CA ALA A 242 -13.59 -6.64 -16.83
C ALA A 242 -13.26 -5.14 -16.73
N ILE A 243 -14.25 -4.29 -16.43
CA ILE A 243 -14.05 -2.85 -16.22
C ILE A 243 -13.08 -2.60 -15.04
N ASN A 244 -13.22 -3.35 -13.95
CA ASN A 244 -12.28 -3.28 -12.82
C ASN A 244 -10.87 -3.70 -13.28
N GLY A 245 -10.74 -4.78 -14.06
CA GLY A 245 -9.47 -5.23 -14.63
C GLY A 245 -8.77 -4.15 -15.45
N VAL A 246 -9.50 -3.49 -16.36
CA VAL A 246 -8.97 -2.37 -17.15
C VAL A 246 -8.56 -1.20 -16.26
N SER A 247 -9.38 -0.84 -15.25
CA SER A 247 -9.06 0.22 -14.30
C SER A 247 -7.79 -0.08 -13.50
N TYR A 248 -7.55 -1.34 -13.12
CA TYR A 248 -6.33 -1.73 -12.41
C TYR A 248 -5.13 -1.87 -13.34
N LEU A 249 -5.33 -2.23 -14.61
CA LEU A 249 -4.26 -2.20 -15.61
C LEU A 249 -3.72 -0.76 -15.77
N ASP A 250 -4.60 0.24 -15.85
CA ASP A 250 -4.21 1.65 -15.83
C ASP A 250 -3.46 1.98 -14.53
N ARG A 251 -4.07 1.72 -13.37
CA ARG A 251 -3.49 2.10 -12.05
C ARG A 251 -2.14 1.44 -11.77
N ALA A 252 -1.95 0.20 -12.17
CA ALA A 252 -0.71 -0.52 -11.88
C ALA A 252 0.33 -0.43 -13.00
N GLY A 253 -0.07 -0.18 -14.26
CA GLY A 253 0.77 -0.34 -15.44
C GLY A 253 1.16 0.94 -16.15
N THR A 254 0.35 2.01 -16.13
CA THR A 254 0.57 3.20 -16.95
C THR A 254 1.92 3.85 -16.71
N GLY A 255 2.35 4.01 -15.46
CA GLY A 255 3.65 4.58 -15.13
C GLY A 255 4.82 3.77 -15.71
N ALA A 256 4.77 2.45 -15.56
CA ALA A 256 5.78 1.55 -16.11
C ALA A 256 5.80 1.57 -17.65
N ALA A 257 4.61 1.59 -18.28
CA ALA A 257 4.49 1.67 -19.74
C ALA A 257 5.08 2.97 -20.29
N LEU A 258 4.85 4.12 -19.65
CA LEU A 258 5.45 5.39 -20.04
C LEU A 258 6.98 5.35 -19.99
N ILE A 259 7.57 4.76 -18.93
CA ILE A 259 9.02 4.60 -18.82
C ILE A 259 9.55 3.71 -19.96
N VAL A 260 8.85 2.63 -20.31
CA VAL A 260 9.21 1.76 -21.44
C VAL A 260 9.16 2.52 -22.76
N CYS A 261 8.12 3.34 -23.00
CA CYS A 261 8.01 4.16 -24.20
C CYS A 261 9.19 5.18 -24.30
N VAL A 262 9.50 5.85 -23.21
CA VAL A 262 10.66 6.79 -23.13
C VAL A 262 11.96 6.05 -23.43
N ALA A 263 12.17 4.87 -22.85
CA ALA A 263 13.34 4.06 -23.09
C ALA A 263 13.43 3.60 -24.57
N ALA A 264 12.34 3.20 -25.20
CA ALA A 264 12.28 2.84 -26.61
C ALA A 264 12.75 4.01 -27.51
N ILE A 265 12.32 5.22 -27.20
CA ILE A 265 12.74 6.45 -27.92
C ILE A 265 14.25 6.73 -27.69
N ILE A 266 14.73 6.55 -26.46
CA ILE A 266 16.14 6.84 -26.08
C ILE A 266 17.10 5.85 -26.76
N TYR A 267 16.83 4.55 -26.61
CA TYR A 267 17.74 3.53 -27.12
C TYR A 267 17.65 3.36 -28.64
N ARG A 268 16.55 3.76 -29.27
CA ARG A 268 16.32 3.72 -30.73
C ARG A 268 16.67 2.37 -31.35
N THR A 269 16.37 1.28 -30.66
CA THR A 269 16.68 -0.08 -31.06
C THR A 269 15.47 -1.00 -30.86
N ARG A 270 15.46 -2.12 -31.58
CA ARG A 270 14.51 -3.18 -31.28
C ARG A 270 14.94 -3.93 -30.03
N PRO A 271 14.01 -4.26 -29.11
CA PRO A 271 14.37 -4.98 -27.90
C PRO A 271 14.88 -6.39 -28.24
N ALA A 272 16.05 -6.74 -27.73
CA ALA A 272 16.62 -8.09 -27.86
C ALA A 272 16.03 -9.03 -26.81
N LEU A 273 14.81 -9.54 -27.06
CA LEU A 273 14.08 -10.42 -26.14
C LEU A 273 14.67 -11.83 -26.17
N THR A 274 15.47 -12.16 -25.18
CA THR A 274 15.97 -13.52 -24.93
C THR A 274 14.81 -14.45 -24.51
N LYS A 275 15.03 -15.76 -24.55
CA LYS A 275 14.07 -16.76 -24.03
C LYS A 275 13.75 -16.53 -22.56
N ALA A 276 14.76 -16.14 -21.76
CA ALA A 276 14.59 -15.81 -20.34
C ALA A 276 13.73 -14.52 -20.16
N ALA A 277 13.98 -13.47 -20.93
CA ALA A 277 13.18 -12.23 -20.89
C ALA A 277 11.71 -12.50 -21.26
N ARG A 278 11.45 -13.32 -22.28
CA ARG A 278 10.06 -13.71 -22.65
C ARG A 278 9.36 -14.45 -21.53
N ARG A 279 10.04 -15.41 -20.86
CA ARG A 279 9.48 -16.09 -19.67
C ARG A 279 9.21 -15.10 -18.53
N GLY A 280 10.14 -14.17 -18.29
CA GLY A 280 9.97 -13.12 -17.29
C GLY A 280 8.75 -12.24 -17.57
N LEU A 281 8.46 -11.89 -18.84
CA LEU A 281 7.26 -11.13 -19.20
C LEU A 281 5.97 -11.92 -18.93
N VAL A 282 5.98 -13.24 -19.15
CA VAL A 282 4.85 -14.12 -18.77
C VAL A 282 4.65 -14.09 -17.26
N VAL A 283 5.74 -14.16 -16.48
CA VAL A 283 5.66 -14.06 -15.01
C VAL A 283 5.15 -12.71 -14.57
N ALA A 284 5.57 -11.63 -15.22
CA ALA A 284 5.08 -10.28 -14.94
C ALA A 284 3.56 -10.16 -15.14
N ALA A 285 3.04 -10.74 -16.23
CA ALA A 285 1.61 -10.80 -16.50
C ALA A 285 0.85 -11.68 -15.48
N LEU A 286 1.41 -12.85 -15.13
CA LEU A 286 0.85 -13.73 -14.10
C LEU A 286 0.86 -13.07 -12.72
N TRP A 287 1.93 -12.33 -12.38
CA TRP A 287 1.98 -11.56 -11.14
C TRP A 287 0.85 -10.53 -11.05
N PHE A 288 0.67 -9.77 -12.14
CA PHE A 288 -0.39 -8.79 -12.23
C PHE A 288 -1.77 -9.46 -12.05
N ALA A 289 -2.05 -10.52 -12.80
CA ALA A 289 -3.33 -11.22 -12.76
C ALA A 289 -3.58 -11.87 -11.38
N ALA A 290 -2.59 -12.59 -10.83
CA ALA A 290 -2.71 -13.26 -9.53
C ALA A 290 -2.84 -12.25 -8.38
N GLY A 291 -2.07 -11.16 -8.43
CA GLY A 291 -2.14 -10.09 -7.42
C GLY A 291 -3.49 -9.35 -7.40
N LEU A 292 -4.27 -9.41 -8.48
CA LEU A 292 -5.61 -8.81 -8.58
C LEU A 292 -6.75 -9.84 -8.43
N ALA A 293 -6.45 -11.13 -8.31
CA ALA A 293 -7.46 -12.19 -8.43
C ALA A 293 -8.66 -12.02 -7.49
N ILE A 294 -8.45 -11.50 -6.29
CA ILE A 294 -9.51 -11.19 -5.33
C ILE A 294 -10.06 -9.79 -5.59
N THR A 295 -9.20 -8.79 -5.62
CA THR A 295 -9.59 -7.37 -5.58
C THR A 295 -10.27 -6.89 -6.86
N VAL A 296 -10.01 -7.52 -8.01
CA VAL A 296 -10.72 -7.22 -9.26
C VAL A 296 -12.23 -7.52 -9.18
N ARG A 297 -12.61 -8.41 -8.26
CA ARG A 297 -14.01 -8.79 -8.01
C ARG A 297 -14.69 -7.96 -6.91
N ILE A 298 -13.99 -7.01 -6.29
CA ILE A 298 -14.54 -6.13 -5.26
C ILE A 298 -15.12 -4.87 -5.93
N PRO A 299 -16.36 -4.43 -5.58
CA PRO A 299 -16.97 -3.22 -6.13
C PRO A 299 -16.15 -1.96 -5.87
N VAL A 300 -15.60 -1.84 -4.65
CA VAL A 300 -14.76 -0.70 -4.24
C VAL A 300 -13.42 -0.77 -4.96
N ARG A 301 -13.11 0.31 -5.66
CA ARG A 301 -11.81 0.50 -6.31
C ARG A 301 -10.90 1.32 -5.42
N SER A 302 -9.88 0.69 -4.86
CA SER A 302 -8.86 1.36 -4.05
C SER A 302 -7.51 1.36 -4.77
N ASP A 303 -6.79 2.46 -4.67
CA ASP A 303 -5.41 2.54 -5.17
C ASP A 303 -4.48 1.57 -4.40
N LEU A 304 -4.80 1.22 -3.14
CA LEU A 304 -4.04 0.22 -2.37
C LEU A 304 -4.01 -1.16 -3.03
N TYR A 305 -5.05 -1.50 -3.80
CA TYR A 305 -5.11 -2.78 -4.52
C TYR A 305 -4.15 -2.85 -5.71
N ALA A 306 -3.59 -1.71 -6.14
CA ALA A 306 -2.58 -1.65 -7.19
C ALA A 306 -1.14 -1.84 -6.66
N VAL A 307 -0.88 -1.70 -5.36
CA VAL A 307 0.48 -1.70 -4.76
C VAL A 307 1.25 -2.98 -5.08
N PHE A 308 0.67 -4.15 -4.81
CA PHE A 308 1.31 -5.43 -5.05
C PHE A 308 1.31 -5.86 -6.54
N PRO A 309 0.20 -5.75 -7.27
CA PRO A 309 0.17 -6.06 -8.71
C PRO A 309 1.11 -5.20 -9.55
N SER A 310 1.37 -3.94 -9.19
CA SER A 310 2.28 -3.06 -9.92
C SER A 310 3.74 -3.54 -9.93
N ILE A 311 4.13 -4.48 -9.05
CA ILE A 311 5.44 -5.15 -9.15
C ILE A 311 5.54 -5.91 -10.48
N GLY A 312 4.46 -6.54 -10.95
CA GLY A 312 4.43 -7.19 -12.27
C GLY A 312 4.71 -6.20 -13.40
N ALA A 313 4.08 -5.02 -13.37
CA ALA A 313 4.34 -3.96 -14.36
C ALA A 313 5.77 -3.41 -14.26
N ALA A 314 6.29 -3.22 -13.05
CA ALA A 314 7.67 -2.82 -12.80
C ALA A 314 8.68 -3.87 -13.29
N MET A 315 8.37 -5.17 -13.14
CA MET A 315 9.17 -6.28 -13.69
C MET A 315 9.18 -6.24 -15.22
N ALA A 316 8.03 -6.06 -15.86
CA ALA A 316 7.95 -5.92 -17.31
C ALA A 316 8.78 -4.73 -17.81
N CYS A 317 8.72 -3.59 -17.09
CA CYS A 317 9.55 -2.41 -17.38
C CYS A 317 11.04 -2.76 -17.27
N ALA A 318 11.49 -3.38 -16.18
CA ALA A 318 12.89 -3.78 -15.99
C ALA A 318 13.39 -4.70 -17.11
N LEU A 319 12.60 -5.71 -17.47
CA LEU A 319 12.93 -6.63 -18.57
C LEU A 319 12.99 -5.94 -19.93
N ALA A 320 12.10 -4.98 -20.19
CA ALA A 320 12.14 -4.17 -21.41
C ALA A 320 13.41 -3.30 -21.47
N ILE A 321 13.78 -2.67 -20.36
CA ILE A 321 15.03 -1.88 -20.27
C ILE A 321 16.25 -2.77 -20.56
N ASP A 322 16.33 -3.96 -19.98
CA ASP A 322 17.42 -4.90 -20.27
C ASP A 322 17.44 -5.31 -21.75
N ALA A 323 16.29 -5.56 -22.36
CA ALA A 323 16.19 -5.93 -23.76
C ALA A 323 16.61 -4.78 -24.71
N PHE A 324 16.28 -3.53 -24.39
CA PHE A 324 16.73 -2.36 -25.15
C PHE A 324 18.24 -2.15 -25.00
N ARG A 325 18.76 -2.28 -23.78
CA ARG A 325 20.21 -2.16 -23.53
C ARG A 325 21.00 -3.23 -24.28
N ALA A 326 20.52 -4.48 -24.28
CA ALA A 326 21.16 -5.57 -25.00
C ALA A 326 21.12 -5.39 -26.53
N GLY A 327 20.07 -4.76 -27.07
CA GLY A 327 19.96 -4.48 -28.51
C GLY A 327 20.71 -3.23 -28.95
N SER A 328 21.16 -2.38 -28.03
CA SER A 328 21.77 -1.07 -28.34
C SER A 328 23.27 -1.20 -28.54
N LYS A 329 23.78 -0.64 -29.65
CA LYS A 329 25.22 -0.51 -29.90
C LYS A 329 25.92 0.48 -28.96
N ASN A 330 25.17 1.39 -28.33
CA ASN A 330 25.68 2.43 -27.44
C ASN A 330 24.85 2.52 -26.14
N ALA A 331 24.75 1.40 -25.44
CA ALA A 331 23.97 1.28 -24.20
C ALA A 331 24.39 2.32 -23.14
N ALA A 332 25.69 2.64 -23.04
CA ALA A 332 26.18 3.60 -22.06
C ALA A 332 25.71 5.05 -22.33
N ALA A 333 25.51 5.43 -23.59
CA ALA A 333 24.90 6.71 -23.93
C ALA A 333 23.40 6.70 -23.63
N GLY A 334 22.70 5.61 -23.99
CA GLY A 334 21.29 5.41 -23.64
C GLY A 334 21.06 5.49 -22.13
N ASP A 335 21.89 4.83 -21.32
CA ASP A 335 21.82 4.88 -19.86
C ASP A 335 21.97 6.33 -19.32
N ARG A 336 22.88 7.11 -19.88
CA ARG A 336 23.05 8.53 -19.50
C ARG A 336 21.79 9.35 -19.79
N ILE A 337 21.23 9.20 -21.01
CA ILE A 337 20.04 9.92 -21.41
C ILE A 337 18.84 9.47 -20.55
N LEU A 338 18.70 8.17 -20.27
CA LEU A 338 17.64 7.64 -19.42
C LEU A 338 17.75 8.16 -17.98
N ALA A 339 18.96 8.31 -17.45
CA ALA A 339 19.18 8.92 -16.14
C ALA A 339 18.71 10.39 -16.11
N TYR A 340 19.07 11.18 -17.14
CA TYR A 340 18.57 12.57 -17.25
C TYR A 340 17.05 12.63 -17.45
N ALA A 341 16.49 11.74 -18.29
CA ALA A 341 15.05 11.64 -18.46
C ALA A 341 14.33 11.25 -17.16
N SER A 342 14.95 10.37 -16.35
CA SER A 342 14.41 10.05 -15.03
C SER A 342 14.40 11.25 -14.09
N ALA A 343 15.39 12.17 -14.19
CA ALA A 343 15.37 13.41 -13.42
C ALA A 343 14.18 14.32 -13.76
N ALA A 344 13.65 14.24 -14.99
CA ALA A 344 12.44 14.97 -15.38
C ALA A 344 11.20 14.55 -14.57
N LEU A 345 11.20 13.39 -13.88
CA LEU A 345 10.16 13.02 -12.93
C LEU A 345 10.00 14.06 -11.82
N LEU A 346 11.07 14.77 -11.45
CA LEU A 346 11.00 15.82 -10.44
C LEU A 346 10.14 17.02 -10.90
N LEU A 347 9.97 17.22 -12.20
CA LEU A 347 9.05 18.23 -12.74
C LEU A 347 7.58 17.87 -12.50
N LEU A 348 7.28 16.60 -12.26
CA LEU A 348 5.93 16.11 -11.96
C LEU A 348 5.57 16.25 -10.48
N VAL A 349 6.49 16.66 -9.61
CA VAL A 349 6.22 16.83 -8.16
C VAL A 349 4.96 17.65 -7.88
N PRO A 350 4.70 18.80 -8.54
CA PRO A 350 3.44 19.54 -8.30
C PRO A 350 2.19 18.74 -8.64
N VAL A 351 2.23 17.96 -9.74
CA VAL A 351 1.11 17.12 -10.19
C VAL A 351 0.81 16.03 -9.14
N TYR A 352 1.86 15.36 -8.64
CA TYR A 352 1.70 14.34 -7.60
C TYR A 352 1.15 14.95 -6.31
N ARG A 353 1.68 16.07 -5.86
CA ARG A 353 1.19 16.75 -4.64
C ARG A 353 -0.26 17.21 -4.76
N THR A 354 -0.65 17.77 -5.92
CA THR A 354 -2.06 18.15 -6.17
C THR A 354 -2.97 16.93 -6.14
N ARG A 355 -2.53 15.81 -6.71
CA ARG A 355 -3.28 14.56 -6.66
C ARG A 355 -3.38 14.00 -5.25
N ASP A 356 -2.31 14.02 -4.49
CA ASP A 356 -2.21 13.45 -3.15
C ASP A 356 -2.87 14.35 -2.09
N ALA A 357 -3.27 15.59 -2.45
CA ALA A 357 -4.06 16.49 -1.61
C ALA A 357 -5.33 15.82 -1.07
N ARG A 358 -5.95 14.91 -1.84
CA ARG A 358 -7.10 14.09 -1.40
C ARG A 358 -6.82 13.21 -0.17
N PHE A 359 -5.55 12.96 0.16
CA PHE A 359 -5.14 12.25 1.37
C PHE A 359 -4.62 13.21 2.43
N SER A 360 -3.80 14.19 2.03
CA SER A 360 -3.12 15.09 2.95
C SER A 360 -4.03 16.19 3.51
N GLU A 361 -5.01 16.68 2.75
CA GLU A 361 -5.93 17.72 3.26
C GLU A 361 -6.88 17.19 4.35
N PRO A 362 -7.55 16.03 4.18
CA PRO A 362 -8.31 15.41 5.27
C PRO A 362 -7.46 15.09 6.50
N ALA A 363 -6.22 14.63 6.30
CA ALA A 363 -5.30 14.35 7.40
C ALA A 363 -4.93 15.62 8.19
N ARG A 364 -4.66 16.72 7.50
CA ARG A 364 -4.42 18.02 8.15
C ARG A 364 -5.66 18.56 8.87
N LEU A 365 -6.87 18.32 8.32
CA LEU A 365 -8.12 18.67 9.01
C LEU A 365 -8.26 17.87 10.29
N SER A 366 -8.01 16.55 10.25
CA SER A 366 -8.02 15.69 11.42
C SER A 366 -7.03 16.15 12.50
N ALA A 367 -5.80 16.52 12.10
CA ALA A 367 -4.81 17.06 13.03
C ALA A 367 -5.26 18.37 13.68
N ARG A 368 -5.90 19.28 12.91
CA ARG A 368 -6.50 20.50 13.48
C ARG A 368 -7.62 20.16 14.46
N MET A 369 -8.47 19.19 14.13
CA MET A 369 -9.52 18.71 15.04
C MET A 369 -8.95 18.15 16.33
N GLN A 370 -7.89 17.34 16.24
CA GLN A 370 -7.19 16.83 17.41
C GLN A 370 -6.67 17.97 18.31
N GLY A 371 -6.07 19.01 17.72
CA GLY A 371 -5.61 20.19 18.46
C GLY A 371 -6.75 20.99 19.11
N THR A 372 -7.86 21.16 18.40
CA THR A 372 -9.05 21.87 18.91
C THR A 372 -9.68 21.10 20.09
N ILE A 373 -9.84 19.79 19.93
CA ILE A 373 -10.38 18.90 20.98
C ILE A 373 -9.46 18.89 22.21
N ALA A 374 -8.15 18.87 22.02
CA ALA A 374 -7.19 18.91 23.12
C ALA A 374 -7.29 20.22 23.92
N ALA A 375 -7.51 21.35 23.25
CA ALA A 375 -7.73 22.64 23.90
C ALA A 375 -9.06 22.70 24.68
N ASP A 376 -10.09 22.05 24.18
CA ASP A 376 -11.42 22.02 24.77
C ASP A 376 -11.65 20.88 25.79
N LEU A 377 -10.64 20.01 26.01
CA LEU A 377 -10.80 18.76 26.75
C LEU A 377 -11.36 18.96 28.17
N GLY A 378 -10.99 20.09 28.84
CA GLY A 378 -11.47 20.42 30.18
C GLY A 378 -12.96 20.81 30.23
N THR A 379 -13.57 21.18 29.10
CA THR A 379 -14.96 21.61 29.00
C THR A 379 -15.85 20.60 28.29
N LEU A 380 -15.26 19.55 27.72
CA LEU A 380 -16.01 18.45 27.10
C LEU A 380 -16.53 17.50 28.18
N PRO A 381 -17.75 16.98 28.05
CA PRO A 381 -18.31 15.98 28.97
C PRO A 381 -17.57 14.65 28.84
N GLU A 382 -17.70 13.80 29.88
CA GLU A 382 -17.13 12.45 29.88
C GLU A 382 -17.80 11.52 28.87
N ALA A 383 -19.07 11.76 28.50
CA ALA A 383 -19.84 11.02 27.50
C ALA A 383 -20.86 11.95 26.84
N GLY A 384 -21.27 11.62 25.62
CA GLY A 384 -22.27 12.36 24.87
C GLY A 384 -22.04 12.34 23.36
N VAL A 385 -22.83 13.12 22.65
CA VAL A 385 -22.76 13.25 21.19
C VAL A 385 -22.05 14.56 20.82
N VAL A 386 -20.97 14.45 20.07
CA VAL A 386 -20.28 15.59 19.47
C VAL A 386 -20.70 15.69 18.02
N VAL A 387 -21.27 16.84 17.63
CA VAL A 387 -21.68 17.08 16.26
C VAL A 387 -20.55 17.78 15.49
N LEU A 388 -20.16 17.20 14.37
CA LEU A 388 -19.17 17.73 13.43
C LEU A 388 -19.92 18.27 12.20
N GLN A 389 -20.04 19.58 12.11
CA GLN A 389 -20.76 20.23 11.01
C GLN A 389 -19.79 20.56 9.87
N ASP A 390 -20.00 19.90 8.74
CA ASP A 390 -19.17 20.07 7.54
C ASP A 390 -19.32 21.42 6.86
N ALA A 391 -18.36 21.74 5.98
CA ALA A 391 -18.44 22.87 5.05
C ALA A 391 -18.36 22.34 3.62
N ALA A 392 -18.89 23.10 2.68
CA ALA A 392 -18.77 22.82 1.26
C ALA A 392 -17.32 23.10 0.79
N THR A 393 -16.43 22.12 0.92
CA THR A 393 -15.05 22.15 0.42
C THR A 393 -14.76 20.93 -0.44
N ARG A 394 -13.68 21.00 -1.24
CA ARG A 394 -13.39 19.92 -2.20
C ARG A 394 -12.88 18.63 -1.54
N PHE A 395 -11.99 18.72 -0.55
CA PHE A 395 -11.29 17.57 0.04
C PHE A 395 -11.01 17.69 1.54
N ALA A 396 -11.55 18.68 2.21
CA ALA A 396 -11.26 18.92 3.61
C ALA A 396 -12.55 19.02 4.42
N THR A 397 -13.39 17.98 4.30
CA THR A 397 -14.61 17.80 5.11
C THR A 397 -14.34 16.81 6.25
N PHE A 398 -15.14 16.87 7.30
CA PHE A 398 -15.10 15.84 8.35
C PHE A 398 -15.49 14.48 7.80
N GLY A 399 -16.38 14.44 6.79
CA GLY A 399 -16.72 13.22 6.05
C GLY A 399 -15.49 12.62 5.35
N ASP A 400 -14.69 13.44 4.67
CA ASP A 400 -13.44 12.97 4.02
C ASP A 400 -12.40 12.47 5.04
N ALA A 401 -12.30 13.16 6.19
CA ALA A 401 -11.32 12.83 7.22
C ALA A 401 -11.68 11.55 7.98
N PHE A 402 -12.94 11.35 8.34
CA PHE A 402 -13.32 10.31 9.29
C PHE A 402 -14.19 9.18 8.73
N ASP A 403 -14.88 9.40 7.60
CA ASP A 403 -15.64 8.36 6.85
C ASP A 403 -16.46 7.42 7.77
N GLY A 404 -17.29 7.98 8.65
CA GLY A 404 -18.07 7.21 9.63
C GLY A 404 -17.31 6.76 10.88
N MET A 405 -15.98 7.00 10.96
CA MET A 405 -15.13 6.63 12.11
C MET A 405 -14.87 7.81 13.07
N ALA A 406 -15.67 8.87 12.99
CA ALA A 406 -15.49 10.08 13.80
C ALA A 406 -15.56 9.80 15.32
N GLY A 407 -16.41 8.88 15.77
CA GLY A 407 -16.47 8.46 17.17
C GLY A 407 -15.17 7.84 17.65
N SER A 408 -14.56 6.93 16.86
CA SER A 408 -13.25 6.34 17.17
C SER A 408 -12.13 7.39 17.17
N ALA A 409 -12.19 8.39 16.27
CA ALA A 409 -11.24 9.50 16.27
C ALA A 409 -11.37 10.34 17.56
N LEU A 410 -12.58 10.71 17.96
CA LEU A 410 -12.82 11.44 19.20
C LEU A 410 -12.37 10.63 20.43
N GLN A 411 -12.69 9.33 20.47
CA GLN A 411 -12.23 8.46 21.56
C GLN A 411 -10.69 8.43 21.63
N LEU A 412 -10.01 8.36 20.48
CA LEU A 412 -8.55 8.40 20.44
C LEU A 412 -8.00 9.74 20.94
N PHE A 413 -8.63 10.86 20.57
CA PHE A 413 -8.15 12.21 20.90
C PHE A 413 -8.44 12.60 22.35
N THR A 414 -9.54 12.10 22.93
CA THR A 414 -9.99 12.48 24.27
C THR A 414 -9.72 11.43 25.35
N GLY A 415 -9.57 10.17 24.97
CA GLY A 415 -9.63 9.03 25.89
C GLY A 415 -11.03 8.75 26.44
N ARG A 416 -12.10 9.44 25.96
CA ARG A 416 -13.48 9.38 26.48
C ARG A 416 -14.40 8.65 25.50
N PRO A 417 -15.44 7.95 25.96
CA PRO A 417 -16.39 7.23 25.10
C PRO A 417 -17.41 8.20 24.45
N LEU A 418 -16.91 9.19 23.72
CA LEU A 418 -17.73 10.14 22.97
C LEU A 418 -18.20 9.49 21.66
N THR A 419 -19.45 9.74 21.30
CA THR A 419 -19.97 9.46 19.96
C THR A 419 -19.84 10.68 19.08
N ALA A 420 -19.84 10.50 17.76
CA ALA A 420 -19.77 11.62 16.81
C ALA A 420 -20.80 11.44 15.71
N GLU A 421 -21.43 12.55 15.34
CA GLU A 421 -22.29 12.63 14.16
C GLU A 421 -21.75 13.71 13.21
N ILE A 422 -21.56 13.36 11.95
CA ILE A 422 -21.18 14.30 10.90
C ILE A 422 -22.47 14.77 10.23
N VAL A 423 -22.66 16.07 10.20
CA VAL A 423 -23.86 16.69 9.62
C VAL A 423 -23.49 17.69 8.51
N PRO A 424 -24.37 17.90 7.52
CA PRO A 424 -24.15 18.90 6.46
C PRO A 424 -24.04 20.33 7.02
N ALA A 425 -23.48 21.22 6.21
CA ALA A 425 -23.28 22.64 6.56
C ALA A 425 -24.58 23.36 6.89
N GLU A 426 -25.68 22.99 6.25
CA GLU A 426 -27.00 23.62 6.39
C GLU A 426 -27.74 23.21 7.66
N GLU A 427 -27.31 22.12 8.31
CA GLU A 427 -28.02 21.57 9.46
C GLU A 427 -27.72 22.37 10.74
N GLN A 428 -28.69 23.11 11.19
CA GLN A 428 -28.59 23.93 12.41
C GLN A 428 -29.34 23.36 13.61
N ALA A 429 -30.24 22.40 13.38
CA ALA A 429 -31.03 21.81 14.46
C ALA A 429 -30.14 21.01 15.45
N PRO A 430 -30.33 21.17 16.77
CA PRO A 430 -29.64 20.37 17.76
C PRO A 430 -30.00 18.87 17.60
N ARG A 431 -29.02 18.01 17.81
CA ARG A 431 -29.22 16.56 17.81
C ARG A 431 -29.58 16.06 19.23
N PRO A 432 -30.37 14.99 19.35
CA PRO A 432 -30.65 14.36 20.65
C PRO A 432 -29.34 13.96 21.34
N GLY A 433 -29.14 14.43 22.58
CA GLY A 433 -27.93 14.14 23.35
C GLY A 433 -26.68 14.92 22.90
N GLU A 434 -26.83 15.92 22.05
CA GLU A 434 -25.74 16.80 21.64
C GLU A 434 -25.13 17.51 22.83
N THR A 435 -23.83 17.39 22.99
CA THR A 435 -23.07 17.96 24.11
C THR A 435 -22.04 18.99 23.67
N ALA A 436 -21.66 18.96 22.41
CA ALA A 436 -20.79 19.93 21.78
C ALA A 436 -20.98 19.91 20.26
N ARG A 437 -20.81 21.06 19.63
CA ARG A 437 -20.83 21.19 18.16
C ARG A 437 -19.59 21.91 17.65
N TYR A 438 -18.92 21.31 16.69
CA TYR A 438 -17.81 21.92 15.99
C TYR A 438 -18.19 22.15 14.53
N ARG A 439 -18.01 23.39 14.06
CA ARG A 439 -18.29 23.79 12.69
C ARG A 439 -16.99 24.04 11.94
N LEU A 440 -16.91 23.52 10.73
CA LEU A 440 -15.85 23.87 9.78
C LEU A 440 -16.25 25.14 9.03
N ALA A 441 -15.50 26.23 9.21
CA ALA A 441 -15.76 27.52 8.56
C ALA A 441 -14.43 28.13 8.07
N GLY A 442 -14.35 28.46 6.78
CA GLY A 442 -13.12 29.06 6.20
C GLY A 442 -11.85 28.23 6.40
N GLY A 443 -11.96 26.89 6.49
CA GLY A 443 -10.85 25.98 6.76
C GLY A 443 -10.41 25.92 8.23
N GLN A 444 -11.09 26.62 9.13
CA GLN A 444 -10.89 26.57 10.57
C GLN A 444 -12.02 25.82 11.27
N ILE A 445 -11.70 25.21 12.41
CA ILE A 445 -12.67 24.51 13.25
C ILE A 445 -13.04 25.44 14.39
N GLN A 446 -14.33 25.69 14.56
CA GLN A 446 -14.88 26.55 15.60
C GLN A 446 -15.88 25.76 16.42
N ARG A 447 -15.76 25.83 17.76
CA ARG A 447 -16.79 25.33 18.66
C ARG A 447 -17.96 26.30 18.66
N VAL A 448 -19.17 25.78 18.46
CA VAL A 448 -20.40 26.60 18.39
C VAL A 448 -21.09 26.64 19.76
N HIS A 449 -21.08 25.53 20.50
CA HIS A 449 -21.52 25.38 21.89
C HIS A 449 -20.89 24.13 22.54
#